data_ee87d4b79ef17b88241606a14048e7fd
#
_entry.id   ee87d4b79ef17b88241606a14048e7fd
#
_cell.length_a   1.000
_cell.length_b   1.000
_cell.length_c   1.000
_cell.angle_alpha   90.00
_cell.angle_beta   90.00
_cell.angle_gamma   90.00
#
_symmetry.space_group_name_H-M   'P 1'
#
loop_
_entity.id
_entity.type
_entity.pdbx_description
1 polymer ?
#
loop_
_entity_poly.entity_id
_entity_poly.type
_entity_poly.pdbx_seq_one_letter_code
_entity_poly.pdbx_strand_id
1 'polypeptide(L)'
;MITNNDEVKVKLMDDIAKKGAHIKTVPSKNSVRLHASSEDIMLLIKLFNPKYYMPIKGEYRYQVGNAKLAEAVGIPKENIFLKENGDIVRIVNKKAVECFDKVEVDTILIDGKAGDDLGE
;
A
#
# COMPACT_ATOMS: atom_id res chain seq x y z
N MET A 1 20.26 18.26 9.75
CA MET A 1 20.64 17.68 8.46
C MET A 1 19.44 17.77 7.53
N ILE A 2 19.52 18.60 6.50
CA ILE A 2 18.44 18.73 5.50
C ILE A 2 18.55 17.50 4.59
N THR A 3 17.49 16.73 4.44
CA THR A 3 17.48 15.56 3.55
C THR A 3 17.27 16.03 2.10
N ASN A 4 17.75 15.26 1.11
CA ASN A 4 17.52 15.55 -0.32
C ASN A 4 16.02 15.79 -0.64
N ASN A 5 15.11 15.13 0.07
CA ASN A 5 13.67 15.33 -0.08
C ASN A 5 13.21 16.71 0.40
N ASP A 6 13.84 17.28 1.41
CA ASP A 6 13.49 18.61 1.93
C ASP A 6 13.92 19.71 0.95
N GLU A 7 15.06 19.56 0.29
CA GLU A 7 15.53 20.50 -0.74
C GLU A 7 14.62 20.51 -1.97
N VAL A 8 14.21 19.34 -2.46
CA VAL A 8 13.25 19.21 -3.57
C VAL A 8 11.94 19.85 -3.22
N LYS A 9 11.44 19.62 -2.00
CA LYS A 9 10.20 20.23 -1.51
C LYS A 9 10.26 21.74 -1.45
N VAL A 10 11.34 22.28 -0.92
CA VAL A 10 11.55 23.76 -0.82
C VAL A 10 11.60 24.37 -2.22
N LYS A 11 12.34 23.79 -3.15
CA LYS A 11 12.41 24.24 -4.53
C LYS A 11 11.05 24.22 -5.24
N LEU A 12 10.30 23.14 -5.08
CA LEU A 12 8.95 23.02 -5.64
C LEU A 12 8.01 24.11 -5.08
N MET A 13 8.08 24.36 -3.79
CA MET A 13 7.27 25.41 -3.15
C MET A 13 7.64 26.80 -3.69
N ASP A 14 8.93 27.07 -3.88
CA ASP A 14 9.42 28.33 -4.44
C ASP A 14 8.95 28.54 -5.88
N ASP A 15 9.02 27.51 -6.72
CA ASP A 15 8.55 27.53 -8.10
C ASP A 15 7.03 27.75 -8.21
N ILE A 16 6.25 27.16 -7.31
CA ILE A 16 4.80 27.39 -7.22
C ILE A 16 4.50 28.83 -6.77
N ALA A 17 5.23 29.35 -5.79
CA ALA A 17 5.09 30.71 -5.31
C ALA A 17 5.39 31.74 -6.40
N LYS A 18 6.44 31.54 -7.20
CA LYS A 18 6.78 32.38 -8.36
C LYS A 18 5.68 32.46 -9.41
N LYS A 19 4.82 31.44 -9.48
CA LYS A 19 3.62 31.44 -10.35
C LYS A 19 2.42 32.14 -9.73
N GLY A 20 2.59 32.83 -8.60
CA GLY A 20 1.55 33.60 -7.93
C GLY A 20 0.59 32.77 -7.06
N ALA A 21 0.89 31.51 -6.81
CA ALA A 21 0.06 30.67 -5.95
C ALA A 21 0.38 30.89 -4.46
N HIS A 22 -0.65 30.93 -3.64
CA HIS A 22 -0.52 30.98 -2.18
C HIS A 22 -0.25 29.58 -1.62
N ILE A 23 0.94 29.39 -1.01
CA ILE A 23 1.31 28.12 -0.40
C ILE A 23 0.96 28.13 1.08
N LYS A 24 0.12 27.18 1.50
CA LYS A 24 -0.21 26.92 2.89
C LYS A 24 0.31 25.56 3.31
N THR A 25 1.23 25.54 4.25
CA THR A 25 1.73 24.27 4.82
C THR A 25 0.98 23.93 6.10
N VAL A 26 0.59 22.67 6.23
CA VAL A 26 0.00 22.16 7.47
C VAL A 26 1.11 21.48 8.27
N PRO A 27 1.34 21.84 9.54
CA PRO A 27 2.31 21.16 10.38
C PRO A 27 2.01 19.66 10.44
N SER A 28 3.05 18.83 10.39
CA SER A 28 2.90 17.37 10.39
C SER A 28 2.08 16.81 11.56
N LYS A 29 2.13 17.47 12.71
CA LYS A 29 1.29 17.14 13.88
C LYS A 29 -0.20 17.36 13.68
N ASN A 30 -0.59 18.20 12.70
CA ASN A 30 -1.97 18.52 12.37
C ASN A 30 -2.42 17.85 11.06
N SER A 31 -1.53 17.10 10.39
CA SER A 31 -1.89 16.37 9.19
C SER A 31 -2.56 15.05 9.58
N VAL A 32 -3.66 14.74 8.92
CA VAL A 32 -4.27 13.41 9.02
C VAL A 32 -3.27 12.41 8.44
N ARG A 33 -2.94 11.38 9.19
CA ARG A 33 -2.09 10.29 8.69
C ARG A 33 -2.83 9.61 7.54
N LEU A 34 -2.20 9.56 6.37
CA LEU A 34 -2.76 8.88 5.20
C LEU A 34 -2.70 7.35 5.33
N HIS A 35 -1.86 6.85 6.24
CA HIS A 35 -1.71 5.42 6.52
C HIS A 35 -2.14 5.13 7.95
N ALA A 36 -2.87 4.04 8.12
CA ALA A 36 -3.28 3.54 9.42
C ALA A 36 -2.06 3.15 10.27
N SER A 37 -2.13 3.40 11.59
CA SER A 37 -1.14 2.90 12.53
C SER A 37 -1.31 1.39 12.74
N SER A 38 -0.34 0.75 13.39
CA SER A 38 -0.45 -0.66 13.75
C SER A 38 -1.67 -0.93 14.64
N GLU A 39 -1.96 -0.02 15.57
CA GLU A 39 -3.11 -0.11 16.46
C GLU A 39 -4.43 0.01 15.70
N ASP A 40 -4.52 0.91 14.72
CA ASP A 40 -5.70 1.07 13.87
C ASP A 40 -5.96 -0.21 13.07
N ILE A 41 -4.91 -0.81 12.50
CA ILE A 41 -5.01 -2.07 11.74
C ILE A 41 -5.48 -3.20 12.66
N MET A 42 -4.88 -3.35 13.84
CA MET A 42 -5.26 -4.36 14.81
C MET A 42 -6.71 -4.19 15.28
N LEU A 43 -7.13 -2.94 15.51
CA LEU A 43 -8.51 -2.63 15.88
C LEU A 43 -9.48 -3.04 14.78
N LEU A 44 -9.20 -2.67 13.53
CA LEU A 44 -10.03 -3.05 12.38
C LEU A 44 -10.14 -4.56 12.22
N ILE A 45 -9.02 -5.28 12.30
CA ILE A 45 -9.04 -6.75 12.22
C ILE A 45 -9.93 -7.35 13.31
N LYS A 46 -9.83 -6.85 14.55
CA LYS A 46 -10.69 -7.31 15.66
C LYS A 46 -12.16 -7.00 15.44
N LEU A 47 -12.49 -5.82 14.94
CA LEU A 47 -13.88 -5.41 14.69
C LEU A 47 -14.53 -6.24 13.59
N PHE A 48 -13.81 -6.50 12.49
CA PHE A 48 -14.32 -7.30 11.38
C PHE A 48 -14.26 -8.80 11.65
N ASN A 49 -13.36 -9.24 12.53
CA ASN A 49 -13.11 -10.65 12.86
C ASN A 49 -13.08 -11.55 11.61
N PRO A 50 -12.22 -11.25 10.62
CA PRO A 50 -12.22 -11.96 9.35
C PRO A 50 -11.66 -13.37 9.53
N LYS A 51 -12.19 -14.32 8.77
CA LYS A 51 -11.66 -15.68 8.75
C LYS A 51 -10.29 -15.75 8.08
N TYR A 52 -10.10 -14.97 7.04
CA TYR A 52 -8.86 -14.91 6.25
C TYR A 52 -8.37 -13.48 6.17
N TYR A 53 -7.06 -13.32 6.13
CA TYR A 53 -6.41 -12.04 6.03
C TYR A 53 -5.33 -12.04 4.94
N MET A 54 -5.35 -11.04 4.08
CA MET A 54 -4.36 -10.87 3.02
C MET A 54 -3.97 -9.39 2.93
N PRO A 55 -2.76 -9.01 3.39
CA PRO A 55 -2.26 -7.67 3.16
C PRO A 55 -1.94 -7.48 1.68
N ILE A 56 -2.36 -6.36 1.13
CA ILE A 56 -2.11 -5.97 -0.26
C ILE A 56 -1.43 -4.62 -0.32
N LYS A 57 -0.71 -4.36 -1.41
CA LYS A 57 0.09 -3.17 -1.65
C LYS A 57 1.33 -3.05 -0.75
N GLY A 58 2.26 -2.25 -1.21
CA GLY A 58 3.53 -2.01 -0.54
C GLY A 58 4.54 -3.14 -0.72
N GLU A 59 5.74 -2.88 -0.25
CA GLU A 59 6.84 -3.84 -0.31
C GLU A 59 6.58 -5.05 0.59
N TYR A 60 7.12 -6.20 0.20
CA TYR A 60 6.95 -7.48 0.91
C TYR A 60 7.23 -7.39 2.42
N ARG A 61 8.27 -6.64 2.81
CA ARG A 61 8.59 -6.43 4.24
C ARG A 61 7.44 -5.79 5.04
N TYR A 62 6.67 -4.88 4.43
CA TYR A 62 5.50 -4.26 5.06
C TYR A 62 4.33 -5.23 5.11
N GLN A 63 4.15 -6.06 4.09
CA GLN A 63 3.15 -7.12 4.10
C GLN A 63 3.42 -8.13 5.22
N VAL A 64 4.69 -8.54 5.41
CA VAL A 64 5.11 -9.40 6.53
C VAL A 64 4.83 -8.73 7.88
N GLY A 65 5.14 -7.43 8.02
CA GLY A 65 4.82 -6.67 9.24
C GLY A 65 3.32 -6.68 9.53
N ASN A 66 2.51 -6.45 8.50
CA ASN A 66 1.06 -6.42 8.61
C ASN A 66 0.47 -7.81 8.94
N ALA A 67 1.00 -8.88 8.35
CA ALA A 67 0.63 -10.26 8.68
C ALA A 67 0.87 -10.59 10.16
N LYS A 68 1.99 -10.12 10.74
CA LYS A 68 2.28 -10.28 12.17
C LYS A 68 1.26 -9.58 13.07
N LEU A 69 0.73 -8.42 12.65
CA LEU A 69 -0.34 -7.76 13.39
C LEU A 69 -1.62 -8.59 13.39
N ALA A 70 -1.97 -9.20 12.24
CA ALA A 70 -3.12 -10.08 12.13
C ALA A 70 -2.97 -11.34 13.02
N GLU A 71 -1.79 -11.95 13.04
CA GLU A 71 -1.48 -13.08 13.92
C GLU A 71 -1.59 -12.67 15.41
N ALA A 72 -1.05 -11.50 15.78
CA ALA A 72 -1.09 -10.98 17.15
C ALA A 72 -2.51 -10.72 17.66
N VAL A 73 -3.47 -10.44 16.78
CA VAL A 73 -4.88 -10.25 17.16
C VAL A 73 -5.73 -11.51 17.03
N GLY A 74 -5.12 -12.65 16.68
CA GLY A 74 -5.76 -13.96 16.76
C GLY A 74 -6.15 -14.60 15.43
N ILE A 75 -5.74 -14.04 14.27
CA ILE A 75 -5.92 -14.73 13.00
C ILE A 75 -4.90 -15.90 12.92
N PRO A 76 -5.34 -17.14 12.71
CA PRO A 76 -4.43 -18.28 12.55
C PRO A 76 -3.47 -18.07 11.37
N LYS A 77 -2.22 -18.45 11.53
CA LYS A 77 -1.18 -18.23 10.52
C LYS A 77 -1.53 -18.85 9.16
N GLU A 78 -2.16 -20.00 9.16
CA GLU A 78 -2.66 -20.69 7.97
C GLU A 78 -3.78 -19.94 7.23
N ASN A 79 -4.40 -18.97 7.88
CA ASN A 79 -5.43 -18.11 7.32
C ASN A 79 -4.90 -16.74 6.87
N ILE A 80 -3.59 -16.52 6.96
CA ILE A 80 -2.92 -15.29 6.54
C ILE A 80 -2.15 -15.56 5.25
N PHE A 81 -2.50 -14.84 4.19
CA PHE A 81 -1.91 -15.03 2.87
C PHE A 81 -0.94 -13.90 2.54
N LEU A 82 0.35 -14.21 2.46
CA LEU A 82 1.36 -13.33 1.86
C LEU A 82 1.51 -13.74 0.39
N LYS A 83 1.17 -12.85 -0.50
CA LYS A 83 1.11 -13.11 -1.94
C LYS A 83 1.85 -12.03 -2.71
N GLU A 84 2.49 -12.45 -3.79
CA GLU A 84 3.13 -11.58 -4.77
C GLU A 84 2.18 -11.29 -5.93
N ASN A 85 2.56 -10.34 -6.78
CA ASN A 85 1.80 -10.05 -8.00
C ASN A 85 1.68 -11.30 -8.85
N GLY A 86 0.48 -11.59 -9.32
CA GLY A 86 0.17 -12.79 -10.10
C GLY A 86 -0.24 -14.01 -9.28
N ASP A 87 0.04 -14.06 -7.99
CA ASP A 87 -0.41 -15.16 -7.14
C ASP A 87 -1.93 -15.14 -6.96
N ILE A 88 -2.53 -16.33 -6.98
CA ILE A 88 -3.98 -16.50 -6.86
C ILE A 88 -4.33 -17.05 -5.48
N VAL A 89 -5.29 -16.42 -4.81
CA VAL A 89 -5.97 -16.99 -3.65
C VAL A 89 -7.36 -17.45 -4.07
N ARG A 90 -7.62 -18.75 -3.95
CA ARG A 90 -8.91 -19.34 -4.31
C ARG A 90 -9.73 -19.62 -3.06
N ILE A 91 -10.95 -19.13 -3.01
CA ILE A 91 -11.90 -19.39 -1.92
C ILE A 91 -13.12 -20.06 -2.52
N VAL A 92 -13.40 -21.30 -2.07
CA VAL A 92 -14.56 -22.08 -2.49
C VAL A 92 -15.38 -22.45 -1.26
N ASN A 93 -16.67 -22.16 -1.29
CA ASN A 93 -17.57 -22.43 -0.16
C ASN A 93 -17.04 -21.90 1.19
N LYS A 94 -16.53 -20.67 1.19
CA LYS A 94 -15.94 -20.00 2.36
C LYS A 94 -14.69 -20.67 2.94
N LYS A 95 -14.03 -21.54 2.16
CA LYS A 95 -12.75 -22.18 2.53
C LYS A 95 -11.69 -21.81 1.51
N ALA A 96 -10.51 -21.45 2.01
CA ALA A 96 -9.35 -21.30 1.15
C ALA A 96 -8.94 -22.66 0.59
N VAL A 97 -8.68 -22.70 -0.69
CA VAL A 97 -8.26 -23.88 -1.42
C VAL A 97 -6.89 -23.57 -2.02
N GLU A 98 -5.99 -24.53 -1.93
CA GLU A 98 -4.65 -24.41 -2.50
C GLU A 98 -4.74 -24.17 -4.01
N CYS A 99 -3.99 -23.18 -4.48
CA CYS A 99 -3.95 -22.80 -5.89
C CYS A 99 -2.51 -22.48 -6.25
N PHE A 100 -1.97 -23.23 -7.19
CA PHE A 100 -0.61 -23.07 -7.70
C PHE A 100 -0.55 -22.27 -9.01
N ASP A 101 -1.73 -21.95 -9.56
CA ASP A 101 -1.81 -21.15 -10.77
C ASP A 101 -1.35 -19.71 -10.48
N LYS A 102 -0.70 -19.10 -11.45
CA LYS A 102 -0.30 -17.69 -11.43
C LYS A 102 -0.83 -16.99 -12.67
N VAL A 103 -1.14 -15.71 -12.52
CA VAL A 103 -1.41 -14.81 -13.64
C VAL A 103 -0.10 -14.15 -14.03
N GLU A 104 0.25 -14.16 -15.31
CA GLU A 104 1.39 -13.41 -15.81
C GLU A 104 1.08 -11.91 -15.64
N VAL A 105 2.00 -11.20 -15.01
CA VAL A 105 1.90 -9.76 -14.78
C VAL A 105 3.21 -9.12 -15.16
N ASP A 106 3.15 -8.15 -16.07
CA ASP A 106 4.28 -7.37 -16.50
C ASP A 106 4.29 -5.98 -15.85
N THR A 107 5.48 -5.40 -15.75
CA THR A 107 5.64 -4.00 -15.34
C THR A 107 5.47 -3.11 -16.56
N ILE A 108 4.39 -2.35 -16.61
CA ILE A 108 4.17 -1.33 -17.64
C ILE A 108 4.72 -0.01 -17.12
N LEU A 109 5.72 0.54 -17.80
CA LEU A 109 6.22 1.89 -17.54
C LEU A 109 5.34 2.87 -18.31
N ILE A 110 4.59 3.69 -17.56
CA ILE A 110 3.83 4.79 -18.13
C ILE A 110 4.67 6.05 -17.96
N ASP A 111 5.29 6.53 -19.06
CA ASP A 111 5.85 7.86 -19.08
C ASP A 111 4.77 8.85 -19.56
N GLY A 112 4.80 10.08 -19.04
CA GLY A 112 3.74 11.08 -19.27
C GLY A 112 3.62 11.57 -20.72
N LYS A 113 4.24 10.89 -21.70
CA LYS A 113 4.16 11.16 -23.14
C LYS A 113 3.43 10.06 -23.91
N ALA A 114 3.00 9.01 -23.26
CA ALA A 114 2.36 7.87 -23.89
C ALA A 114 0.90 8.17 -24.26
N GLY A 115 0.70 9.01 -25.26
CA GLY A 115 -0.54 9.03 -26.04
C GLY A 115 -0.46 8.20 -27.32
N ASP A 116 0.74 7.85 -27.77
CA ASP A 116 0.94 7.32 -29.13
C ASP A 116 1.42 5.86 -29.23
N ASP A 117 1.77 5.19 -28.13
CA ASP A 117 2.39 3.85 -28.17
C ASP A 117 1.51 2.70 -27.67
N LEU A 118 0.20 2.87 -27.61
CA LEU A 118 -0.74 1.77 -27.34
C LEU A 118 -1.40 1.26 -28.63
N GLY A 119 -0.65 1.20 -29.71
CA GLY A 119 -1.12 0.70 -30.98
C GLY A 119 -0.08 -0.20 -31.64
N GLU A 120 -0.21 -1.47 -31.46
CA GLU A 120 -0.12 -2.62 -32.36
C GLU A 120 0.14 -3.89 -31.57
#